data_471583e3a1babc72358bca7aa8f689c0
#
_entry.id   471583e3a1babc72358bca7aa8f689c0
#
_cell.length_a   1.000
_cell.length_b   1.000
_cell.length_c   1.000
_cell.angle_alpha   90.00
_cell.angle_beta   90.00
_cell.angle_gamma   90.00
#
_symmetry.space_group_name_H-M   'P 1'
#
loop_
_entity.id
_entity.type
_entity.pdbx_description
1 polymer ?
#
loop_
_entity_poly.entity_id
_entity_poly.type
_entity_poly.pdbx_seq_one_letter_code
_entity_poly.pdbx_strand_id
1 'polypeptide(L)'
;MNVPGTSTPAGDIPELKAVAGVLGDHVYDINISSTKSMTGHLLGAAGAVEALACIFALTHGVVPPTINCENLDPEIDSKLNLTLNTAQKRDVKCALSNTFGFGGHNSTVIFRKL
;
A
#
# COMPACT_ATOMS: atom_id res chain seq x y z
N MET A 1 -3.33 2.84 2.84
CA MET A 1 -2.52 3.23 1.68
C MET A 1 -2.14 1.99 0.91
N ASN A 2 -2.35 1.95 -0.40
CA ASN A 2 -1.87 0.88 -1.26
C ASN A 2 -0.54 1.30 -1.89
N VAL A 3 0.47 0.46 -1.76
CA VAL A 3 1.84 0.72 -2.23
C VAL A 3 2.20 -0.24 -3.37
N PRO A 4 3.09 0.14 -4.30
CA PRO A 4 3.55 -0.75 -5.37
C PRO A 4 4.02 -2.11 -4.88
N GLY A 5 4.87 -2.17 -3.84
CA GLY A 5 5.27 -3.40 -3.14
C GLY A 5 5.58 -4.56 -4.09
N THR A 6 6.56 -4.39 -4.97
CA THR A 6 6.90 -5.37 -6.02
C THR A 6 7.88 -6.44 -5.55
N SER A 7 8.20 -6.48 -4.27
CA SER A 7 9.20 -7.37 -3.66
C SER A 7 10.59 -7.22 -4.29
N THR A 8 10.99 -5.98 -4.54
CA THR A 8 12.32 -5.68 -5.08
C THR A 8 13.17 -4.91 -4.06
N PRO A 9 14.46 -5.22 -3.91
CA PRO A 9 15.34 -4.48 -2.99
C PRO A 9 15.41 -2.98 -3.29
N ALA A 10 15.24 -2.60 -4.55
CA ALA A 10 15.26 -1.21 -4.99
C ALA A 10 13.93 -0.46 -4.80
N GLY A 11 12.82 -1.16 -4.53
CA GLY A 11 11.48 -0.58 -4.49
C GLY A 11 10.93 -0.42 -3.08
N ASP A 12 10.78 -1.50 -2.35
CA ASP A 12 9.95 -1.55 -1.15
C ASP A 12 10.48 -0.69 0.01
N ILE A 13 11.76 -0.80 0.35
CA ILE A 13 12.37 -0.04 1.44
C ILE A 13 12.42 1.46 1.13
N PRO A 14 12.90 1.91 -0.05
CA PRO A 14 12.86 3.32 -0.41
C PRO A 14 11.45 3.90 -0.42
N GLU A 15 10.45 3.14 -0.87
CA GLU A 15 9.06 3.58 -0.86
C GLU A 15 8.56 3.84 0.56
N LEU A 16 8.76 2.88 1.48
CA LEU A 16 8.35 3.05 2.87
C LEU A 16 9.06 4.23 3.54
N LYS A 17 10.35 4.44 3.25
CA LYS A 17 11.11 5.61 3.73
C LYS A 17 10.54 6.92 3.18
N ALA A 18 10.17 6.95 1.91
CA ALA A 18 9.55 8.13 1.29
C ALA A 18 8.19 8.44 1.89
N VAL A 19 7.37 7.42 2.09
CA VAL A 19 6.06 7.54 2.75
C VAL A 19 6.21 8.09 4.17
N ALA A 20 7.13 7.55 4.94
CA ALA A 20 7.42 8.03 6.29
C ALA A 20 7.95 9.47 6.28
N GLY A 21 8.79 9.82 5.33
CA GLY A 21 9.30 11.19 5.16
C GLY A 21 8.21 12.23 4.86
N VAL A 22 7.17 11.84 4.13
CA VAL A 22 6.06 12.73 3.80
C VAL A 22 5.04 12.81 4.94
N LEU A 23 4.71 11.69 5.58
CA LEU A 23 3.65 11.62 6.59
C LEU A 23 4.15 11.89 8.01
N GLY A 24 5.47 11.85 8.24
CA GLY A 24 6.01 11.97 9.60
C GLY A 24 5.41 10.90 10.52
N ASP A 25 5.10 11.29 11.76
CA ASP A 25 4.54 10.37 12.75
C ASP A 25 3.19 9.77 12.37
N HIS A 26 2.43 10.41 11.47
CA HIS A 26 1.16 9.88 10.98
C HIS A 26 1.29 8.55 10.21
N VAL A 27 2.49 8.20 9.76
CA VAL A 27 2.74 6.91 9.11
C VAL A 27 2.39 5.72 10.00
N TYR A 28 2.48 5.88 11.32
CA TYR A 28 2.14 4.82 12.29
C TYR A 28 0.63 4.67 12.51
N ASP A 29 -0.15 5.67 12.12
CA ASP A 29 -1.61 5.68 12.27
C ASP A 29 -2.35 5.12 11.05
N ILE A 30 -1.64 4.78 9.99
CA ILE A 30 -2.25 4.29 8.74
C ILE A 30 -1.97 2.80 8.53
N ASN A 31 -2.86 2.16 7.76
CA ASN A 31 -2.56 0.87 7.16
C ASN A 31 -1.81 1.05 5.84
N ILE A 32 -0.73 0.31 5.68
CA ILE A 32 0.00 0.18 4.42
C ILE A 32 -0.20 -1.26 3.93
N SER A 33 -0.46 -1.43 2.64
CA SER A 33 -0.72 -2.75 2.06
C SER A 33 -0.31 -2.76 0.59
N SER A 34 0.19 -3.88 0.09
CA SER A 34 0.37 -4.11 -1.34
C SER A 34 -0.54 -5.22 -1.82
N THR A 35 -1.58 -4.85 -2.57
CA THR A 35 -2.51 -5.82 -3.16
C THR A 35 -1.89 -6.65 -4.27
N LYS A 36 -0.72 -6.26 -4.80
CA LYS A 36 0.05 -7.07 -5.75
C LYS A 36 0.45 -8.43 -5.18
N SER A 37 0.57 -8.55 -3.86
CA SER A 37 0.79 -9.84 -3.20
C SER A 37 -0.30 -10.87 -3.47
N MET A 38 -1.52 -10.41 -3.77
CA MET A 38 -2.68 -11.26 -4.09
C MET A 38 -2.98 -11.31 -5.59
N THR A 39 -2.86 -10.18 -6.30
CA THR A 39 -3.28 -10.07 -7.71
C THR A 39 -2.14 -10.27 -8.69
N GLY A 40 -0.90 -10.21 -8.25
CA GLY A 40 0.27 -10.08 -9.10
C GLY A 40 0.40 -8.67 -9.71
N HIS A 41 1.45 -8.47 -10.48
CA HIS A 41 1.70 -7.21 -11.16
C HIS A 41 1.02 -7.21 -12.54
N LEU A 42 -0.06 -6.46 -12.68
CA LEU A 42 -0.90 -6.40 -13.89
C LEU A 42 -0.42 -5.37 -14.93
N LEU A 43 0.84 -4.94 -14.83
CA LEU A 43 1.42 -3.95 -15.75
C LEU A 43 0.53 -2.70 -15.89
N GLY A 44 0.09 -2.35 -17.10
CA GLY A 44 -0.74 -1.18 -17.32
C GLY A 44 -2.11 -1.19 -16.63
N ALA A 45 -2.63 -2.36 -16.25
CA ALA A 45 -3.88 -2.48 -15.51
C ALA A 45 -3.69 -2.39 -13.97
N ALA A 46 -2.46 -2.45 -13.46
CA ALA A 46 -2.19 -2.51 -12.02
C ALA A 46 -2.83 -1.35 -11.26
N GLY A 47 -2.63 -0.11 -11.72
CA GLY A 47 -3.17 1.08 -11.07
C GLY A 47 -4.70 1.09 -10.99
N ALA A 48 -5.39 0.60 -12.02
CA ALA A 48 -6.85 0.51 -12.03
C ALA A 48 -7.37 -0.52 -11.02
N VAL A 49 -6.75 -1.70 -10.94
CA VAL A 49 -7.12 -2.74 -9.97
C VAL A 49 -6.84 -2.28 -8.55
N GLU A 50 -5.72 -1.60 -8.31
CA GLU A 50 -5.36 -1.03 -7.01
C GLU A 50 -6.31 0.10 -6.59
N ALA A 51 -6.78 0.91 -7.54
CA ALA A 51 -7.82 1.91 -7.29
C ALA A 51 -9.13 1.26 -6.83
N LEU A 52 -9.55 0.14 -7.46
CA LEU A 52 -10.71 -0.63 -7.00
C LEU A 52 -10.52 -1.16 -5.58
N ALA A 53 -9.35 -1.66 -5.24
CA ALA A 53 -9.05 -2.12 -3.87
C ALA A 53 -9.17 -0.97 -2.85
N CYS A 54 -8.71 0.23 -3.19
CA CYS A 54 -8.90 1.44 -2.38
C CYS A 54 -10.37 1.80 -2.20
N ILE A 55 -11.16 1.76 -3.27
CA ILE A 55 -12.61 2.04 -3.22
C ILE A 55 -13.33 1.00 -2.36
N PHE A 56 -13.00 -0.28 -2.51
CA PHE A 56 -13.58 -1.34 -1.67
C PHE A 56 -13.20 -1.20 -0.20
N ALA A 57 -11.97 -0.81 0.11
CA ALA A 57 -11.57 -0.52 1.49
C ALA A 57 -12.40 0.61 2.10
N LEU A 58 -12.68 1.67 1.34
CA LEU A 58 -13.54 2.77 1.77
C LEU A 58 -14.98 2.34 1.98
N THR A 59 -15.54 1.55 1.06
CA THR A 59 -16.98 1.18 1.08
C THR A 59 -17.28 0.08 2.08
N HIS A 60 -16.39 -0.89 2.24
CA HIS A 60 -16.61 -2.06 3.11
C HIS A 60 -15.93 -1.95 4.49
N GLY A 61 -15.05 -0.98 4.70
CA GLY A 61 -14.32 -0.83 5.95
C GLY A 61 -13.37 -2.00 6.23
N VAL A 62 -12.76 -2.55 5.19
CA VAL A 62 -11.79 -3.65 5.28
C VAL A 62 -10.57 -3.31 4.46
N VAL A 63 -9.42 -3.26 5.10
CA VAL A 63 -8.13 -3.06 4.44
C VAL A 63 -7.60 -4.42 3.99
N PRO A 64 -7.36 -4.62 2.67
CA PRO A 64 -6.80 -5.88 2.17
C PRO A 64 -5.37 -6.08 2.66
N PRO A 65 -4.94 -7.34 2.90
CA PRO A 65 -3.61 -7.61 3.42
C PRO A 65 -2.53 -7.59 2.33
N THR A 66 -1.29 -7.44 2.76
CA THR A 66 -0.11 -7.94 2.06
C THR A 66 0.08 -9.39 2.49
N ILE A 67 -0.10 -10.35 1.59
CA ILE A 67 0.06 -11.78 1.89
C ILE A 67 1.44 -12.30 1.52
N ASN A 68 1.75 -13.55 1.92
CA ASN A 68 3.01 -14.24 1.65
C ASN A 68 4.24 -13.60 2.30
N CYS A 69 4.06 -12.81 3.36
CA CYS A 69 5.16 -12.30 4.14
C CYS A 69 5.41 -13.21 5.35
N GLU A 70 6.42 -14.07 5.24
CA GLU A 70 6.84 -14.95 6.34
C GLU A 70 7.85 -14.27 7.25
N ASN A 71 8.76 -13.51 6.67
CA ASN A 71 9.80 -12.77 7.38
C ASN A 71 9.86 -11.34 6.87
N LEU A 72 9.65 -10.40 7.78
CA LEU A 72 9.81 -8.98 7.45
C LEU A 72 11.29 -8.63 7.37
N ASP A 73 11.65 -7.84 6.35
CA ASP A 73 13.01 -7.33 6.22
C ASP A 73 13.39 -6.52 7.46
N PRO A 74 14.55 -6.79 8.12
CA PRO A 74 14.96 -6.10 9.33
C PRO A 74 15.21 -4.59 9.15
N GLU A 75 15.37 -4.10 7.93
CA GLU A 75 15.48 -2.67 7.65
C GLU A 75 14.13 -1.95 7.68
N ILE A 76 13.02 -2.68 7.69
CA ILE A 76 11.68 -2.10 7.77
C ILE A 76 11.32 -1.86 9.23
N ASP A 77 10.87 -0.64 9.53
CA ASP A 77 10.40 -0.29 10.87
C ASP A 77 9.20 -1.16 11.26
N SER A 78 9.39 -1.99 12.28
CA SER A 78 8.38 -2.93 12.80
C SER A 78 7.14 -2.24 13.41
N LYS A 79 7.19 -0.93 13.65
CA LYS A 79 6.05 -0.15 14.13
C LYS A 79 5.05 0.19 13.01
N LEU A 80 5.44 0.07 11.76
CA LEU A 80 4.55 0.29 10.62
C LEU A 80 3.48 -0.80 10.55
N ASN A 81 2.23 -0.40 10.36
CA ASN A 81 1.14 -1.35 10.12
C ASN A 81 1.07 -1.73 8.63
N LEU A 82 1.84 -2.71 8.23
CA LEU A 82 1.90 -3.22 6.86
C LEU A 82 0.73 -4.14 6.50
N THR A 83 -0.23 -4.31 7.39
CA THR A 83 -1.42 -5.17 7.18
C THR A 83 -1.03 -6.57 6.71
N LEU A 84 -0.06 -7.20 7.39
CA LEU A 84 0.53 -8.47 6.94
C LEU A 84 -0.43 -9.65 7.12
N ASN A 85 -0.54 -10.45 6.06
CA ASN A 85 -1.18 -11.76 5.98
C ASN A 85 -2.68 -11.82 6.35
N THR A 86 -3.22 -10.84 7.07
CA THR A 86 -4.62 -10.82 7.50
C THR A 86 -5.25 -9.45 7.25
N ALA A 87 -6.42 -9.45 6.62
CA ALA A 87 -7.20 -8.23 6.40
C ALA A 87 -7.60 -7.59 7.73
N GLN A 88 -7.60 -6.26 7.78
CA GLN A 88 -7.95 -5.51 8.98
C GLN A 88 -9.24 -4.70 8.77
N LYS A 89 -10.18 -4.85 9.71
CA LYS A 89 -11.36 -3.99 9.76
C LYS A 89 -10.96 -2.59 10.25
N ARG A 90 -11.38 -1.57 9.53
CA ARG A 90 -11.12 -0.18 9.87
C ARG A 90 -12.15 0.74 9.19
N ASP A 91 -12.63 1.73 9.90
CA ASP A 91 -13.42 2.80 9.28
C ASP A 91 -12.49 3.71 8.46
N VAL A 92 -12.29 3.32 7.19
CA VAL A 92 -11.40 4.03 6.26
C VAL A 92 -12.11 5.28 5.76
N LYS A 93 -11.56 6.46 6.03
CA LYS A 93 -12.07 7.75 5.54
C LYS A 93 -11.40 8.20 4.25
N CYS A 94 -10.14 7.81 4.08
CA CYS A 94 -9.31 8.18 2.95
C CYS A 94 -8.43 6.98 2.56
N ALA A 95 -8.30 6.73 1.28
CA ALA A 95 -7.42 5.69 0.74
C ALA A 95 -6.55 6.30 -0.36
N LEU A 96 -5.28 5.92 -0.38
CA LEU A 96 -4.28 6.41 -1.32
C LEU A 96 -3.63 5.23 -2.02
N SER A 97 -3.44 5.35 -3.33
CA SER A 97 -2.70 4.37 -4.15
C SER A 97 -1.55 5.05 -4.85
N ASN A 98 -0.35 4.50 -4.68
CA ASN A 98 0.85 4.91 -5.40
C ASN A 98 1.12 3.96 -6.55
N THR A 99 1.64 4.51 -7.63
CA THR A 99 2.14 3.75 -8.80
C THR A 99 3.46 4.34 -9.25
N PHE A 100 4.45 3.48 -9.41
CA PHE A 100 5.76 3.82 -9.98
C PHE A 100 5.93 3.10 -11.30
N GLY A 101 5.98 3.87 -12.39
CA GLY A 101 6.10 3.35 -13.74
C GLY A 101 7.53 3.44 -14.28
N PHE A 102 7.82 2.63 -15.30
CA PHE A 102 9.07 2.71 -16.02
C PHE A 102 9.29 4.11 -16.61
N GLY A 103 10.53 4.57 -16.64
CA GLY A 103 10.87 5.91 -17.10
C GLY A 103 10.70 7.02 -16.06
N GLY A 104 10.47 6.65 -14.78
CA GLY A 104 10.36 7.62 -13.68
C GLY A 104 8.98 8.25 -13.55
N HIS A 105 7.96 7.67 -14.14
CA HIS A 105 6.58 8.14 -13.98
C HIS A 105 6.02 7.70 -12.64
N ASN A 106 5.86 8.63 -11.71
CA ASN A 106 5.25 8.41 -10.41
C ASN A 106 3.86 9.06 -10.39
N SER A 107 2.87 8.32 -9.90
CA SER A 107 1.51 8.82 -9.76
C SER A 107 0.90 8.39 -8.44
N THR A 108 0.11 9.28 -7.86
CA THR A 108 -0.65 9.02 -6.63
C THR A 108 -2.09 9.41 -6.84
N VAL A 109 -3.01 8.51 -6.50
CA VAL A 109 -4.45 8.79 -6.50
C VAL A 109 -4.98 8.69 -5.09
N ILE A 110 -5.78 9.67 -4.68
CA ILE A 110 -6.40 9.73 -3.36
C ILE A 110 -7.92 9.66 -3.52
N PHE A 111 -8.54 8.72 -2.80
CA PHE A 111 -9.98 8.55 -2.70
C PHE A 111 -10.44 8.90 -1.30
N ARG A 112 -11.61 9.55 -1.19
CA ARG A 112 -12.21 9.95 0.08
C ARG A 112 -13.71 9.65 0.07
N LYS A 113 -14.25 9.21 1.21
CA LYS A 113 -15.72 9.23 1.42
C LYS A 113 -16.24 10.67 1.40
N LEU A 114 -17.37 10.86 0.78
CA LEU A 114 -18.16 12.10 0.83
C LEU A 114 -18.95 12.17 2.12
#